data_1d9cc3118a74803f867fa983a0ec4745
#
_entry.id   1d9cc3118a74803f867fa983a0ec4745
#
_cell.length_a   1.000
_cell.length_b   1.000
_cell.length_c   1.000
_cell.angle_alpha   90.00
_cell.angle_beta   90.00
_cell.angle_gamma   90.00
#
_symmetry.space_group_name_H-M   'P 1'
#
loop_
_entity.id
_entity.type
_entity.pdbx_description
1 polymer ?
#
loop_
_entity_poly.entity_id
_entity_poly.type
_entity_poly.pdbx_seq_one_letter_code
_entity_poly.pdbx_strand_id
1 'polypeptide(L)'
;IPNPRDLPGVLKELSKHSIHSFPAVNTLFNGLANHPDFHTVDWSYLKISVGGGMAVQGAVAKLWLEKTGCPVCKGYGLSETSPSASCNPTNSTEYTGTIGVPLPTTWFKLLDDDGHEVPAGQPGEIAIKGPQVMAGYWQRPDETAKVMTPDGFFKSGDIGTVDERGFFKIVDRKKDMILVS
;
A
#
# COMPACT_ATOMS: atom_id res chain seq x y z
N ILE A 1 2.34 7.81 19.58
CA ILE A 1 3.67 7.14 19.75
C ILE A 1 4.71 8.09 19.18
N PRO A 2 5.56 8.73 20.03
CA PRO A 2 6.52 9.73 19.57
C PRO A 2 7.65 9.16 18.71
N ASN A 3 8.07 7.92 18.97
CA ASN A 3 9.13 7.24 18.24
C ASN A 3 8.74 5.79 17.93
N PRO A 4 8.38 5.46 16.68
CA PRO A 4 7.98 4.10 16.30
C PRO A 4 9.17 3.10 16.28
N ARG A 5 10.41 3.56 16.42
CA ARG A 5 11.60 2.70 16.54
C ARG A 5 11.87 2.25 17.97
N ASP A 6 11.27 2.89 18.97
CA ASP A 6 11.29 2.47 20.37
C ASP A 6 10.22 1.40 20.60
N LEU A 7 10.51 0.16 20.21
CA LEU A 7 9.56 -0.95 20.31
C LEU A 7 9.05 -1.19 21.73
N PRO A 8 9.88 -1.17 22.80
CA PRO A 8 9.38 -1.27 24.16
C PRO A 8 8.39 -0.15 24.52
N GLY A 9 8.70 1.09 24.15
CA GLY A 9 7.80 2.23 24.35
C GLY A 9 6.49 2.10 23.56
N VAL A 10 6.56 1.58 22.33
CA VAL A 10 5.39 1.30 21.50
C VAL A 10 4.49 0.25 22.18
N LEU A 11 5.05 -0.89 22.60
CA LEU A 11 4.30 -1.96 23.26
C LEU A 11 3.69 -1.49 24.58
N LYS A 12 4.45 -0.75 25.38
CA LYS A 12 3.97 -0.16 26.64
C LYS A 12 2.79 0.79 26.41
N GLU A 13 2.77 1.53 25.29
CA GLU A 13 1.65 2.41 24.97
C GLU A 13 0.45 1.61 24.47
N LEU A 14 0.68 0.68 23.54
CA LEU A 14 -0.38 -0.18 22.99
C LEU A 14 -1.08 -1.02 24.07
N SER A 15 -0.36 -1.48 25.08
CA SER A 15 -0.93 -2.29 26.18
C SER A 15 -1.97 -1.55 27.04
N LYS A 16 -2.06 -0.22 26.94
CA LYS A 16 -3.04 0.59 27.66
C LYS A 16 -4.38 0.73 26.93
N HIS A 17 -4.48 0.26 25.69
CA HIS A 17 -5.62 0.55 24.82
C HIS A 17 -6.17 -0.71 24.16
N SER A 18 -7.48 -0.73 23.90
CA SER A 18 -8.11 -1.74 23.04
C SER A 18 -7.86 -1.36 21.56
N ILE A 19 -6.95 -2.06 20.91
CA ILE A 19 -6.50 -1.75 19.54
C ILE A 19 -7.46 -2.39 18.53
N HIS A 20 -8.22 -1.57 17.79
CA HIS A 20 -9.14 -2.05 16.77
C HIS A 20 -8.57 -1.96 15.35
N SER A 21 -7.68 -1.00 15.10
CA SER A 21 -7.01 -0.80 13.82
C SER A 21 -5.53 -0.52 14.05
N PHE A 22 -4.67 -1.19 13.26
CA PHE A 22 -3.23 -1.04 13.39
C PHE A 22 -2.57 -0.84 12.02
N PRO A 23 -2.37 0.41 11.58
CA PRO A 23 -1.58 0.72 10.39
C PRO A 23 -0.08 0.71 10.73
N ALA A 24 0.72 0.01 9.93
CA ALA A 24 2.16 -0.03 10.12
C ALA A 24 2.92 -0.35 8.82
N VAL A 25 4.24 -0.13 8.86
CA VAL A 25 5.17 -0.57 7.82
C VAL A 25 5.72 -1.96 8.15
N ASN A 26 6.28 -2.65 7.15
CA ASN A 26 6.83 -4.00 7.29
C ASN A 26 7.78 -4.16 8.48
N THR A 27 8.71 -3.22 8.67
CA THR A 27 9.70 -3.27 9.76
C THR A 27 9.08 -3.18 11.14
N LEU A 28 7.98 -2.40 11.29
CA LEU A 28 7.28 -2.29 12.58
C LEU A 28 6.48 -3.57 12.88
N PHE A 29 5.76 -4.13 11.91
CA PHE A 29 5.11 -5.43 12.09
C PHE A 29 6.11 -6.51 12.52
N ASN A 30 7.22 -6.61 11.80
CA ASN A 30 8.27 -7.59 12.10
C ASN A 30 8.90 -7.37 13.47
N GLY A 31 9.25 -6.13 13.79
CA GLY A 31 9.86 -5.79 15.08
C GLY A 31 8.96 -6.08 16.26
N LEU A 32 7.69 -5.67 16.20
CA LEU A 32 6.72 -5.95 17.26
C LEU A 32 6.44 -7.46 17.40
N ALA A 33 6.16 -8.15 16.28
CA ALA A 33 5.83 -9.57 16.33
C ALA A 33 6.95 -10.44 16.91
N ASN A 34 8.21 -10.03 16.74
CA ASN A 34 9.36 -10.75 17.31
C ASN A 34 9.79 -10.24 18.69
N HIS A 35 9.17 -9.19 19.22
CA HIS A 35 9.54 -8.64 20.51
C HIS A 35 9.09 -9.57 21.67
N PRO A 36 9.93 -9.82 22.71
CA PRO A 36 9.56 -10.67 23.83
C PRO A 36 8.31 -10.19 24.57
N ASP A 37 8.11 -8.86 24.66
CA ASP A 37 6.95 -8.26 25.35
C ASP A 37 5.71 -8.11 24.43
N PHE A 38 5.69 -8.71 23.24
CA PHE A 38 4.53 -8.65 22.32
C PHE A 38 3.23 -9.12 23.00
N HIS A 39 3.34 -10.11 23.90
CA HIS A 39 2.24 -10.70 24.65
C HIS A 39 1.59 -9.74 25.68
N THR A 40 2.23 -8.61 25.99
CA THR A 40 1.68 -7.61 26.93
C THR A 40 0.53 -6.80 26.34
N VAL A 41 0.40 -6.82 25.00
CA VAL A 41 -0.70 -6.14 24.29
C VAL A 41 -1.85 -7.11 24.07
N ASP A 42 -3.06 -6.70 24.43
CA ASP A 42 -4.27 -7.45 24.12
C ASP A 42 -4.71 -7.17 22.66
N TRP A 43 -4.36 -8.11 21.77
CA TRP A 43 -4.71 -8.05 20.34
C TRP A 43 -6.11 -8.60 20.03
N SER A 44 -6.89 -9.05 21.00
CA SER A 44 -8.23 -9.65 20.76
C SER A 44 -9.23 -8.69 20.15
N TYR A 45 -9.03 -7.38 20.34
CA TYR A 45 -9.86 -6.33 19.76
C TYR A 45 -9.47 -5.97 18.31
N LEU A 46 -8.32 -6.45 17.81
CA LEU A 46 -7.82 -6.07 16.50
C LEU A 46 -8.71 -6.58 15.37
N LYS A 47 -9.27 -5.67 14.58
CA LYS A 47 -10.19 -5.96 13.46
C LYS A 47 -9.52 -5.80 12.10
N ILE A 48 -8.53 -4.89 12.02
CA ILE A 48 -7.84 -4.60 10.77
C ILE A 48 -6.38 -4.21 11.05
N SER A 49 -5.48 -4.84 10.31
CA SER A 49 -4.08 -4.42 10.21
C SER A 49 -3.80 -3.95 8.79
N VAL A 50 -3.27 -2.75 8.63
CA VAL A 50 -3.00 -2.17 7.30
C VAL A 50 -1.50 -2.01 7.10
N GLY A 51 -0.96 -2.72 6.13
CA GLY A 51 0.42 -2.57 5.69
C GLY A 51 0.53 -1.60 4.52
N GLY A 52 1.30 -0.53 4.67
CA GLY A 52 1.47 0.49 3.63
C GLY A 52 2.85 1.15 3.68
N GLY A 53 3.11 2.03 2.71
CA GLY A 53 4.37 2.78 2.60
C GLY A 53 5.57 1.98 2.09
N MET A 54 5.56 0.66 2.28
CA MET A 54 6.53 -0.31 1.74
C MET A 54 5.84 -1.67 1.58
N ALA A 55 6.38 -2.52 0.71
CA ALA A 55 5.88 -3.88 0.56
C ALA A 55 6.00 -4.66 1.88
N VAL A 56 4.89 -5.23 2.35
CA VAL A 56 4.91 -6.16 3.48
C VAL A 56 5.32 -7.54 2.96
N GLN A 57 6.34 -8.12 3.58
CA GLN A 57 6.84 -9.45 3.21
C GLN A 57 5.90 -10.56 3.67
N GLY A 58 5.76 -11.62 2.87
CA GLY A 58 4.87 -12.74 3.19
C GLY A 58 5.16 -13.41 4.53
N ALA A 59 6.44 -13.60 4.87
CA ALA A 59 6.84 -14.15 6.17
C ALA A 59 6.38 -13.28 7.35
N VAL A 60 6.46 -11.95 7.20
CA VAL A 60 6.02 -11.00 8.25
C VAL A 60 4.49 -11.00 8.36
N ALA A 61 3.78 -11.00 7.24
CA ALA A 61 2.32 -11.06 7.23
C ALA A 61 1.80 -12.37 7.87
N LYS A 62 2.46 -13.50 7.58
CA LYS A 62 2.15 -14.80 8.19
C LYS A 62 2.39 -14.80 9.69
N LEU A 63 3.56 -14.33 10.14
CA LEU A 63 3.90 -14.23 11.56
C LEU A 63 2.91 -13.34 12.33
N TRP A 64 2.53 -12.21 11.74
CA TRP A 64 1.53 -11.30 12.31
C TRP A 64 0.17 -11.97 12.46
N LEU A 65 -0.31 -12.64 11.41
CA LEU A 65 -1.56 -13.39 11.43
C LEU A 65 -1.54 -14.49 12.50
N GLU A 66 -0.46 -15.28 12.59
CA GLU A 66 -0.31 -16.34 13.59
C GLU A 66 -0.39 -15.81 15.02
N LYS A 67 0.17 -14.62 15.28
CA LYS A 67 0.23 -14.04 16.63
C LYS A 67 -1.02 -13.24 17.03
N THR A 68 -1.72 -12.63 16.07
CA THR A 68 -2.85 -11.73 16.36
C THR A 68 -4.20 -12.26 15.91
N GLY A 69 -4.22 -13.28 15.04
CA GLY A 69 -5.42 -13.73 14.34
C GLY A 69 -5.95 -12.75 13.28
N CYS A 70 -5.28 -11.60 13.07
CA CYS A 70 -5.71 -10.56 12.15
C CYS A 70 -4.75 -10.47 10.94
N PRO A 71 -5.23 -10.67 9.70
CA PRO A 71 -4.39 -10.58 8.52
C PRO A 71 -3.90 -9.15 8.27
N VAL A 72 -2.73 -9.01 7.66
CA VAL A 72 -2.25 -7.71 7.19
C VAL A 72 -2.85 -7.43 5.82
N CYS A 73 -3.78 -6.49 5.77
CA CYS A 73 -4.33 -5.94 4.55
C CYS A 73 -3.30 -5.00 3.92
N LYS A 74 -2.84 -5.31 2.70
CA LYS A 74 -1.92 -4.42 2.00
C LYS A 74 -2.70 -3.32 1.28
N GLY A 75 -2.35 -2.09 1.59
CA GLY A 75 -2.80 -0.90 0.88
C GLY A 75 -1.68 -0.33 0.01
N TYR A 76 -2.07 0.29 -1.08
CA TYR A 76 -1.20 1.04 -1.96
C TYR A 76 -1.74 2.44 -2.17
N GLY A 77 -0.83 3.36 -2.28
CA GLY A 77 -1.10 4.74 -2.60
C GLY A 77 0.14 5.61 -2.43
N LEU A 78 -0.04 6.89 -2.71
CA LEU A 78 0.98 7.92 -2.69
C LEU A 78 0.44 9.16 -1.97
N SER A 79 1.29 10.13 -1.67
CA SER A 79 0.84 11.43 -1.13
C SER A 79 -0.18 12.09 -2.08
N GLU A 80 0.01 11.90 -3.37
CA GLU A 80 -0.85 12.37 -4.46
C GLU A 80 -2.24 11.69 -4.49
N THR A 81 -2.43 10.60 -3.74
CA THR A 81 -3.72 9.88 -3.63
C THR A 81 -4.31 9.90 -2.21
N SER A 82 -3.83 10.72 -1.31
CA SER A 82 -4.37 11.12 0.01
C SER A 82 -4.75 10.02 1.01
N PRO A 83 -3.96 9.05 1.37
CA PRO A 83 -2.84 8.45 0.66
C PRO A 83 -3.23 7.19 -0.13
N SER A 84 -4.44 6.63 0.06
CA SER A 84 -4.80 5.28 -0.39
C SER A 84 -5.53 5.28 -1.72
N ALA A 85 -5.13 4.39 -2.63
CA ALA A 85 -5.75 4.22 -3.94
C ALA A 85 -6.26 2.79 -4.17
N SER A 86 -5.60 1.76 -3.59
CA SER A 86 -6.07 0.38 -3.64
C SER A 86 -5.79 -0.36 -2.34
N CYS A 87 -6.45 -1.50 -2.16
CA CYS A 87 -6.31 -2.31 -0.97
C CYS A 87 -6.66 -3.78 -1.28
N ASN A 88 -5.96 -4.72 -0.64
CA ASN A 88 -6.40 -6.11 -0.62
C ASN A 88 -7.67 -6.26 0.24
N PRO A 89 -8.53 -7.25 -0.04
CA PRO A 89 -9.70 -7.53 0.81
C PRO A 89 -9.30 -7.74 2.26
N THR A 90 -10.00 -7.07 3.18
CA THR A 90 -9.65 -7.05 4.61
C THR A 90 -9.93 -8.39 5.32
N ASN A 91 -10.76 -9.23 4.73
CA ASN A 91 -11.12 -10.56 5.23
C ASN A 91 -10.31 -11.70 4.61
N SER A 92 -9.36 -11.41 3.70
CA SER A 92 -8.49 -12.42 3.11
C SER A 92 -7.28 -12.68 3.99
N THR A 93 -7.06 -13.94 4.33
CA THR A 93 -5.84 -14.42 5.02
C THR A 93 -4.74 -14.80 4.04
N GLU A 94 -5.05 -14.84 2.72
CA GLU A 94 -4.11 -15.19 1.68
C GLU A 94 -3.14 -14.04 1.37
N TYR A 95 -1.86 -14.36 1.35
CA TYR A 95 -0.83 -13.43 0.90
C TYR A 95 -0.68 -13.52 -0.62
N THR A 96 -1.32 -12.61 -1.35
CA THR A 96 -1.33 -12.63 -2.83
C THR A 96 -0.10 -11.97 -3.48
N GLY A 97 0.68 -11.20 -2.75
CA GLY A 97 1.77 -10.38 -3.34
C GLY A 97 1.27 -9.16 -4.14
N THR A 98 -0.05 -8.93 -4.19
CA THR A 98 -0.68 -7.82 -4.91
C THR A 98 -0.88 -6.59 -4.02
N ILE A 99 -1.18 -5.44 -4.64
CA ILE A 99 -1.65 -4.21 -3.97
C ILE A 99 -3.19 -4.16 -3.91
N GLY A 100 -3.85 -5.25 -4.26
CA GLY A 100 -5.29 -5.39 -4.21
C GLY A 100 -6.03 -4.79 -5.41
N VAL A 101 -7.28 -4.42 -5.16
CA VAL A 101 -8.17 -3.78 -6.14
C VAL A 101 -8.32 -2.29 -5.81
N PRO A 102 -8.67 -1.43 -6.79
CA PRO A 102 -8.97 -0.02 -6.55
C PRO A 102 -10.03 0.16 -5.46
N LEU A 103 -9.88 1.19 -4.64
CA LEU A 103 -10.89 1.57 -3.65
C LEU A 103 -12.20 2.00 -4.32
N PRO A 104 -13.33 2.01 -3.62
CA PRO A 104 -14.58 2.53 -4.15
C PRO A 104 -14.41 3.91 -4.79
N THR A 105 -15.05 4.14 -5.95
CA THR A 105 -14.93 5.39 -6.73
C THR A 105 -13.53 5.73 -7.21
N THR A 106 -12.66 4.74 -7.31
CA THR A 106 -11.30 4.85 -7.83
C THR A 106 -11.11 3.94 -9.04
N TRP A 107 -10.46 4.47 -10.07
CA TRP A 107 -10.17 3.75 -11.32
C TRP A 107 -8.67 3.69 -11.57
N PHE A 108 -8.22 2.53 -11.99
CA PHE A 108 -6.84 2.33 -12.44
C PHE A 108 -6.81 1.99 -13.92
N LYS A 109 -5.79 2.49 -14.61
CA LYS A 109 -5.37 2.07 -15.94
C LYS A 109 -3.90 1.69 -15.91
N LEU A 110 -3.50 0.84 -16.83
CA LEU A 110 -2.09 0.56 -17.11
C LEU A 110 -1.74 1.18 -18.45
N LEU A 111 -0.78 2.08 -18.48
CA LEU A 111 -0.41 2.87 -19.65
C LEU A 111 0.98 2.48 -20.15
N ASP A 112 1.15 2.39 -21.47
CA ASP A 112 2.46 2.34 -22.12
C ASP A 112 3.16 3.70 -22.09
N ASP A 113 4.35 3.78 -22.71
CA ASP A 113 5.12 5.03 -22.76
C ASP A 113 4.49 6.11 -23.64
N ASP A 114 3.62 5.71 -24.58
CA ASP A 114 2.86 6.62 -25.45
C ASP A 114 1.53 7.07 -24.81
N GLY A 115 1.20 6.54 -23.64
CA GLY A 115 -0.01 6.86 -22.88
C GLY A 115 -1.24 6.08 -23.32
N HIS A 116 -1.10 5.02 -24.10
CA HIS A 116 -2.18 4.12 -24.46
C HIS A 116 -2.38 3.06 -23.39
N GLU A 117 -3.62 2.62 -23.20
CA GLU A 117 -3.95 1.56 -22.26
C GLU A 117 -3.45 0.20 -22.78
N VAL A 118 -2.71 -0.52 -21.93
CA VAL A 118 -2.19 -1.86 -22.27
C VAL A 118 -3.22 -2.95 -21.92
N PRO A 119 -3.23 -4.09 -22.64
CA PRO A 119 -4.08 -5.22 -22.30
C PRO A 119 -3.79 -5.80 -20.93
N ALA A 120 -4.80 -6.45 -20.31
CA ALA A 120 -4.63 -7.17 -19.04
C ALA A 120 -3.49 -8.19 -19.15
N GLY A 121 -2.69 -8.30 -18.09
CA GLY A 121 -1.51 -9.17 -18.02
C GLY A 121 -0.23 -8.55 -18.59
N GLN A 122 -0.32 -7.47 -19.35
CA GLN A 122 0.85 -6.71 -19.80
C GLN A 122 1.26 -5.67 -18.76
N PRO A 123 2.57 -5.40 -18.58
CA PRO A 123 3.03 -4.36 -17.70
C PRO A 123 2.76 -2.96 -18.28
N GLY A 124 2.38 -2.02 -17.43
CA GLY A 124 2.18 -0.62 -17.78
C GLY A 124 2.28 0.28 -16.55
N GLU A 125 2.45 1.59 -16.78
CA GLU A 125 2.43 2.58 -15.69
C GLU A 125 1.04 2.67 -15.09
N ILE A 126 0.94 2.50 -13.77
CA ILE A 126 -0.34 2.61 -13.05
C ILE A 126 -0.79 4.08 -13.08
N ALA A 127 -1.89 4.35 -13.75
CA ALA A 127 -2.55 5.64 -13.77
C ALA A 127 -3.85 5.58 -12.95
N ILE A 128 -4.08 6.58 -12.10
CA ILE A 128 -5.09 6.56 -11.04
C ILE A 128 -6.03 7.75 -11.20
N LYS A 129 -7.34 7.50 -11.13
CA LYS A 129 -8.36 8.54 -11.08
C LYS A 129 -9.33 8.25 -9.94
N GLY A 130 -9.61 9.27 -9.13
CA GLY A 130 -10.52 9.15 -8.00
C GLY A 130 -10.64 10.46 -7.23
N PRO A 131 -11.62 10.58 -6.32
CA PRO A 131 -11.86 11.81 -5.56
C PRO A 131 -10.71 12.18 -4.62
N GLN A 132 -9.86 11.20 -4.25
CA GLN A 132 -8.70 11.39 -3.37
C GLN A 132 -7.43 11.80 -4.13
N VAL A 133 -7.44 11.80 -5.47
CA VAL A 133 -6.30 12.26 -6.27
C VAL A 133 -6.14 13.76 -6.14
N MET A 134 -4.91 14.22 -5.93
CA MET A 134 -4.58 15.63 -5.78
C MET A 134 -5.06 16.47 -6.97
N ALA A 135 -5.38 17.73 -6.72
CA ALA A 135 -5.64 18.70 -7.80
C ALA A 135 -4.38 19.08 -8.59
N GLY A 136 -3.21 18.93 -7.97
CA GLY A 136 -1.90 19.22 -8.56
C GLY A 136 -0.87 19.59 -7.52
N TYR A 137 0.38 19.76 -7.95
CA TYR A 137 1.47 20.21 -7.09
C TYR A 137 1.37 21.73 -6.85
N TRP A 138 1.53 22.13 -5.58
CA TRP A 138 1.44 23.54 -5.17
C TRP A 138 2.43 24.42 -5.97
N GLN A 139 1.91 25.44 -6.64
CA GLN A 139 2.66 26.40 -7.48
C GLN A 139 3.56 25.73 -8.56
N ARG A 140 3.24 24.50 -8.96
CA ARG A 140 4.01 23.74 -9.97
C ARG A 140 3.07 23.17 -11.05
N PRO A 141 2.41 24.04 -11.85
CA PRO A 141 1.53 23.58 -12.94
C PRO A 141 2.30 22.81 -14.02
N ASP A 142 3.58 23.14 -14.23
CA ASP A 142 4.50 22.46 -15.13
C ASP A 142 4.74 21.00 -14.75
N GLU A 143 4.98 20.72 -13.46
CA GLU A 143 5.15 19.34 -12.96
C GLU A 143 3.81 18.60 -12.91
N THR A 144 2.74 19.30 -12.57
CA THR A 144 1.38 18.71 -12.59
C THR A 144 1.02 18.22 -13.98
N ALA A 145 1.28 19.01 -15.02
CA ALA A 145 1.00 18.63 -16.41
C ALA A 145 1.77 17.39 -16.88
N LYS A 146 2.95 17.11 -16.33
CA LYS A 146 3.75 15.91 -16.66
C LYS A 146 3.15 14.62 -16.12
N VAL A 147 2.42 14.69 -15.02
CA VAL A 147 1.89 13.53 -14.30
C VAL A 147 0.39 13.34 -14.47
N MET A 148 -0.32 14.26 -15.10
CA MET A 148 -1.76 14.14 -15.37
C MET A 148 -2.01 13.83 -16.83
N THR A 149 -2.86 12.84 -17.08
CA THR A 149 -3.34 12.56 -18.46
C THR A 149 -4.45 13.54 -18.85
N PRO A 150 -4.73 13.74 -20.17
CA PRO A 150 -5.81 14.61 -20.62
C PRO A 150 -7.20 14.20 -20.11
N ASP A 151 -7.44 12.92 -19.85
CA ASP A 151 -8.68 12.37 -19.32
C ASP A 151 -8.71 12.32 -17.77
N GLY A 152 -7.72 12.93 -17.11
CA GLY A 152 -7.71 13.19 -15.68
C GLY A 152 -7.21 12.03 -14.81
N PHE A 153 -6.37 11.15 -15.34
CA PHE A 153 -5.65 10.16 -14.54
C PHE A 153 -4.28 10.70 -14.11
N PHE A 154 -3.93 10.45 -12.88
CA PHE A 154 -2.60 10.71 -12.32
C PHE A 154 -1.68 9.51 -12.60
N LYS A 155 -0.54 9.76 -13.22
CA LYS A 155 0.52 8.76 -13.50
C LYS A 155 1.40 8.59 -12.28
N SER A 156 1.38 7.41 -11.70
CA SER A 156 2.03 7.15 -10.40
C SER A 156 3.56 7.02 -10.45
N GLY A 157 4.09 6.71 -11.64
CA GLY A 157 5.50 6.33 -11.80
C GLY A 157 5.81 4.87 -11.40
N ASP A 158 4.81 4.12 -10.92
CA ASP A 158 4.95 2.70 -10.61
C ASP A 158 4.47 1.85 -11.80
N ILE A 159 5.24 0.84 -12.18
CA ILE A 159 4.88 -0.12 -13.23
C ILE A 159 4.17 -1.30 -12.58
N GLY A 160 3.02 -1.66 -13.10
CA GLY A 160 2.21 -2.77 -12.58
C GLY A 160 1.63 -3.66 -13.65
N THR A 161 1.04 -4.75 -13.21
CA THR A 161 0.20 -5.64 -14.00
C THR A 161 -1.14 -5.82 -13.29
N VAL A 162 -2.17 -6.23 -14.03
CA VAL A 162 -3.48 -6.60 -13.48
C VAL A 162 -3.81 -8.02 -13.89
N ASP A 163 -4.30 -8.83 -12.93
CA ASP A 163 -4.78 -10.19 -13.20
C ASP A 163 -6.25 -10.20 -13.66
N GLU A 164 -6.73 -11.37 -14.08
CA GLU A 164 -8.12 -11.58 -14.55
C GLU A 164 -9.18 -11.27 -13.48
N ARG A 165 -8.80 -11.26 -12.21
CA ARG A 165 -9.68 -10.93 -11.07
C ARG A 165 -9.67 -9.44 -10.74
N GLY A 166 -8.88 -8.62 -11.47
CA GLY A 166 -8.74 -7.19 -11.24
C GLY A 166 -7.76 -6.83 -10.11
N PHE A 167 -6.89 -7.75 -9.66
CA PHE A 167 -5.86 -7.46 -8.66
C PHE A 167 -4.62 -6.90 -9.33
N PHE A 168 -4.18 -5.75 -8.85
CA PHE A 168 -2.98 -5.08 -9.32
C PHE A 168 -1.75 -5.54 -8.54
N LYS A 169 -0.62 -5.66 -9.25
CA LYS A 169 0.69 -5.98 -8.67
C LYS A 169 1.72 -5.01 -9.20
N ILE A 170 2.52 -4.40 -8.32
CA ILE A 170 3.67 -3.59 -8.73
C ILE A 170 4.80 -4.55 -9.13
N VAL A 171 5.41 -4.29 -10.27
CA VAL A 171 6.53 -5.06 -10.80
C VAL A 171 7.82 -4.24 -10.87
N ASP A 172 7.72 -2.89 -11.00
CA ASP A 172 8.88 -2.01 -11.07
C ASP A 172 8.51 -0.55 -10.74
N ARG A 173 9.52 0.33 -10.70
CA ARG A 173 9.35 1.79 -10.62
C ARG A 173 10.06 2.46 -11.79
N LYS A 174 9.35 3.35 -12.48
CA LYS A 174 9.87 4.07 -13.65
C LYS A 174 11.12 4.92 -13.34
N LYS A 175 11.24 5.43 -12.11
CA LYS A 175 12.40 6.21 -11.64
C LYS A 175 13.61 5.35 -11.24
N ASP A 176 13.39 4.06 -10.98
CA ASP A 176 14.43 3.13 -10.53
C ASP A 176 14.97 2.28 -11.70
N MET A 177 14.37 2.41 -12.90
CA MET A 177 14.91 1.80 -14.11
C MET A 177 16.21 2.51 -14.50
N ILE A 178 17.33 1.99 -13.99
CA ILE A 178 18.66 2.33 -14.50
C ILE A 178 18.77 1.65 -15.86
N LEU A 179 18.72 2.46 -16.93
CA LEU A 179 19.07 1.99 -18.27
C LEU A 179 20.57 1.61 -18.25
N VAL A 180 20.85 0.34 -18.07
CA VAL A 180 22.21 -0.20 -18.26
C VAL A 180 22.41 -0.29 -19.77
N SER A 181 23.11 0.70 -20.33
CA SER A 181 23.58 0.71 -21.72
C SER A 181 24.77 -0.21 -21.89
#